data_b426221ad762a0fe08f3cca1b5f55995
#
_entry.id   b426221ad762a0fe08f3cca1b5f55995
#
_cell.length_a   1.000
_cell.length_b   1.000
_cell.length_c   1.000
_cell.angle_alpha   90.00
_cell.angle_beta   90.00
_cell.angle_gamma   90.00
#
_symmetry.space_group_name_H-M   'P 1'
#
loop_
_entity.id
_entity.type
_entity.pdbx_description
1 polymer ?
#
loop_
_entity_poly.entity_id
_entity_poly.type
_entity_poly.pdbx_seq_one_letter_code
_entity_poly.pdbx_strand_id
1 'polypeptide(L)'
;MKMQDIFTDTFKAMRHELGHDRAEDVRPLWQRRLSCESPFCRALVANGYLSQEQMQRAALRYRLGMSRDGGVIFWQIDEHDVTHDGKIMYYREDCHRDHDRKPSWVSYQLRRAGMLPQDWKSEHCLFGLHQLAPHTAPEGASLDLSAESLVSPSGDERGACIVESEKTAVIMSEVKPEYIWLATGGKTELNVARLKPLAGRRVILFPDTDERGETYRDWYDIAEAAGDVFGHPVTVSSLLERRATKAQKAAKIDLADLFFPQSKV
;
A
#
# COMPACT_ATOMS: atom_id res chain seq x y z
N MET A 1 -26.25 8.08 5.05
CA MET A 1 -25.19 9.09 5.15
C MET A 1 -23.98 8.45 4.47
N LYS A 2 -23.59 8.93 3.27
CA LYS A 2 -22.39 8.43 2.60
C LYS A 2 -21.22 8.75 3.52
N MET A 3 -20.38 7.75 3.84
CA MET A 3 -19.12 7.97 4.55
C MET A 3 -18.22 8.83 3.65
N GLN A 4 -18.50 10.12 3.63
CA GLN A 4 -17.60 11.11 3.07
C GLN A 4 -16.41 11.19 4.01
N ASP A 5 -15.24 11.14 3.45
CA ASP A 5 -13.92 11.20 4.03
C ASP A 5 -13.91 11.63 5.52
N ILE A 6 -14.06 10.65 6.44
CA ILE A 6 -14.14 10.88 7.90
C ILE A 6 -12.95 11.72 8.39
N PHE A 7 -11.78 11.56 7.75
CA PHE A 7 -10.59 12.37 8.06
C PHE A 7 -10.76 13.84 7.66
N THR A 8 -11.54 14.14 6.61
CA THR A 8 -11.81 15.53 6.19
C THR A 8 -12.92 16.14 7.02
N ASP A 9 -14.00 15.41 7.25
CA ASP A 9 -15.18 15.94 7.98
C ASP A 9 -14.94 16.04 9.48
N THR A 10 -14.24 15.08 10.09
CA THR A 10 -13.86 15.15 11.51
C THR A 10 -12.87 16.29 11.77
N PHE A 11 -11.95 16.55 10.85
CA PHE A 11 -11.05 17.70 10.93
C PHE A 11 -11.82 19.05 10.80
N LYS A 12 -12.82 19.13 9.95
CA LYS A 12 -13.67 20.34 9.81
C LYS A 12 -14.48 20.60 11.08
N ALA A 13 -15.12 19.58 11.65
CA ALA A 13 -15.95 19.71 12.85
C ALA A 13 -15.13 20.20 14.06
N MET A 14 -13.94 19.64 14.29
CA MET A 14 -13.07 20.03 15.39
C MET A 14 -12.55 21.46 15.32
N ARG A 15 -12.36 22.02 14.15
CA ARG A 15 -11.84 23.37 13.97
C ARG A 15 -12.86 24.43 14.34
N HIS A 16 -14.12 24.17 14.07
CA HIS A 16 -15.22 25.04 14.48
C HIS A 16 -15.29 25.15 16.01
N GLU A 17 -14.96 24.07 16.73
CA GLU A 17 -14.95 24.07 18.20
C GLU A 17 -13.68 24.72 18.82
N LEU A 18 -12.55 24.74 18.09
CA LEU A 18 -11.27 25.23 18.61
C LEU A 18 -10.93 26.68 18.23
N GLY A 19 -11.79 27.38 17.49
CA GLY A 19 -11.69 28.82 17.21
C GLY A 19 -10.45 29.23 16.39
N HIS A 20 -9.91 28.38 15.56
CA HIS A 20 -8.75 28.67 14.72
C HIS A 20 -9.14 29.13 13.32
N ASP A 21 -9.45 30.42 13.17
CA ASP A 21 -9.69 31.11 11.88
C ASP A 21 -8.38 31.42 11.13
N ARG A 22 -7.68 30.40 10.64
CA ARG A 22 -6.70 30.56 9.57
C ARG A 22 -7.23 29.89 8.32
N ALA A 23 -7.05 30.53 7.15
CA ALA A 23 -7.40 29.96 5.84
C ALA A 23 -6.86 28.55 5.73
N GLU A 24 -7.76 27.57 5.72
CA GLU A 24 -7.43 26.20 6.08
C GLU A 24 -7.14 25.37 4.86
N ASP A 25 -6.10 24.55 4.96
CA ASP A 25 -5.79 23.51 4.00
C ASP A 25 -6.88 22.44 4.05
N VAL A 26 -7.85 22.55 3.12
CA VAL A 26 -8.99 21.62 3.00
C VAL A 26 -8.63 20.30 2.30
N ARG A 27 -7.35 20.14 1.91
CA ARG A 27 -6.90 18.91 1.26
C ARG A 27 -7.02 17.69 2.19
N PRO A 28 -7.28 16.49 1.66
CA PRO A 28 -7.25 15.25 2.43
C PRO A 28 -5.94 15.07 3.19
N LEU A 29 -5.98 14.35 4.31
CA LEU A 29 -4.79 14.16 5.17
C LEU A 29 -3.64 13.49 4.41
N TRP A 30 -3.93 12.52 3.55
CA TRP A 30 -2.91 11.87 2.72
C TRP A 30 -2.17 12.87 1.82
N GLN A 31 -2.89 13.80 1.21
CA GLN A 31 -2.30 14.80 0.33
C GLN A 31 -1.38 15.77 1.08
N ARG A 32 -1.76 16.15 2.30
CA ARG A 32 -0.93 17.01 3.17
C ARG A 32 0.32 16.31 3.72
N ARG A 33 0.34 14.99 3.68
CA ARG A 33 1.45 14.15 4.15
C ARG A 33 2.23 13.51 3.02
N LEU A 34 1.83 13.73 1.76
CA LEU A 34 2.51 13.19 0.59
C LEU A 34 4.00 13.53 0.64
N SER A 35 4.85 12.51 0.49
CA SER A 35 6.30 12.67 0.55
C SER A 35 7.02 11.50 -0.10
N CYS A 36 8.03 11.82 -0.91
CA CYS A 36 9.03 10.87 -1.40
C CYS A 36 10.36 10.93 -0.61
N GLU A 37 10.40 11.69 0.49
CA GLU A 37 11.61 11.97 1.26
C GLU A 37 11.69 11.18 2.58
N SER A 38 10.80 10.22 2.80
CA SER A 38 10.88 9.38 3.99
C SER A 38 12.18 8.55 4.00
N PRO A 39 12.71 8.15 5.18
CA PRO A 39 13.84 7.22 5.26
C PRO A 39 13.64 5.96 4.40
N PHE A 40 12.42 5.45 4.33
CA PHE A 40 12.06 4.35 3.44
C PHE A 40 12.35 4.66 1.97
N CYS A 41 11.89 5.79 1.44
CA CYS A 41 12.10 6.16 0.04
C CYS A 41 13.59 6.34 -0.25
N ARG A 42 14.32 7.02 0.63
CA ARG A 42 15.77 7.19 0.48
C ARG A 42 16.52 5.86 0.52
N ALA A 43 16.12 4.96 1.41
CA ALA A 43 16.74 3.64 1.51
C ALA A 43 16.53 2.81 0.24
N LEU A 44 15.33 2.83 -0.37
CA LEU A 44 15.08 2.12 -1.64
C LEU A 44 15.98 2.61 -2.76
N VAL A 45 16.22 3.91 -2.84
CA VAL A 45 17.13 4.49 -3.85
C VAL A 45 18.60 4.16 -3.53
N ALA A 46 19.03 4.37 -2.29
CA ALA A 46 20.41 4.14 -1.87
C ALA A 46 20.86 2.67 -2.02
N ASN A 47 19.94 1.73 -1.86
CA ASN A 47 20.22 0.29 -2.02
C ASN A 47 19.91 -0.22 -3.44
N GLY A 48 19.62 0.65 -4.40
CA GLY A 48 19.48 0.29 -5.81
C GLY A 48 18.21 -0.49 -6.17
N TYR A 49 17.19 -0.49 -5.31
CA TYR A 49 15.90 -1.08 -5.66
C TYR A 49 15.18 -0.27 -6.74
N LEU A 50 15.24 1.05 -6.64
CA LEU A 50 14.59 1.99 -7.56
C LEU A 50 15.56 3.15 -7.87
N SER A 51 15.47 3.72 -9.08
CA SER A 51 16.09 5.02 -9.35
C SER A 51 15.31 6.13 -8.62
N GLN A 52 15.90 7.34 -8.59
CA GLN A 52 15.23 8.49 -7.99
C GLN A 52 13.89 8.79 -8.68
N GLU A 53 13.86 8.74 -10.02
CA GLU A 53 12.67 8.98 -10.83
C GLU A 53 11.61 7.87 -10.60
N GLN A 54 12.05 6.61 -10.54
CA GLN A 54 11.15 5.49 -10.21
C GLN A 54 10.52 5.66 -8.83
N MET A 55 11.34 6.06 -7.83
CA MET A 55 10.83 6.28 -6.48
C MET A 55 9.82 7.43 -6.42
N GLN A 56 10.04 8.52 -7.14
CA GLN A 56 9.11 9.63 -7.24
C GLN A 56 7.78 9.18 -7.87
N ARG A 57 7.83 8.46 -9.01
CA ARG A 57 6.62 7.91 -9.64
C ARG A 57 5.87 6.96 -8.73
N ALA A 58 6.57 6.04 -8.06
CA ALA A 58 5.97 5.10 -7.12
C ALA A 58 5.36 5.82 -5.91
N ALA A 59 6.04 6.84 -5.36
CA ALA A 59 5.51 7.63 -4.24
C ALA A 59 4.22 8.36 -4.60
N LEU A 60 4.13 8.91 -5.80
CA LEU A 60 2.90 9.53 -6.31
C LEU A 60 1.81 8.49 -6.56
N ARG A 61 2.14 7.40 -7.26
CA ARG A 61 1.20 6.31 -7.57
C ARG A 61 0.54 5.75 -6.32
N TYR A 62 1.31 5.54 -5.25
CA TYR A 62 0.82 4.99 -3.99
C TYR A 62 0.44 6.06 -2.98
N ARG A 63 0.57 7.35 -3.33
CA ARG A 63 0.30 8.46 -2.43
C ARG A 63 1.07 8.33 -1.11
N LEU A 64 2.34 7.90 -1.17
CA LEU A 64 3.13 7.64 0.03
C LEU A 64 3.22 8.88 0.90
N GLY A 65 3.04 8.69 2.20
CA GLY A 65 3.14 9.75 3.17
C GLY A 65 4.36 9.63 4.06
N MET A 66 4.63 10.69 4.85
CA MET A 66 5.62 10.66 5.91
C MET A 66 5.02 11.18 7.21
N SER A 67 5.22 10.45 8.30
CA SER A 67 4.87 10.88 9.65
C SER A 67 5.90 11.88 10.17
N ARG A 68 5.54 12.64 11.23
CA ARG A 68 6.43 13.67 11.82
C ARG A 68 7.74 13.10 12.34
N ASP A 69 7.74 11.85 12.74
CA ASP A 69 8.89 11.12 13.28
C ASP A 69 9.61 10.26 12.24
N GLY A 70 9.33 10.47 10.93
CA GLY A 70 10.04 9.87 9.80
C GLY A 70 9.55 8.50 9.36
N GLY A 71 8.45 7.99 9.91
CA GLY A 71 7.84 6.77 9.40
C GLY A 71 7.20 7.00 8.02
N VAL A 72 7.33 6.03 7.09
CA VAL A 72 6.52 6.04 5.87
C VAL A 72 5.07 5.73 6.22
N ILE A 73 4.14 6.42 5.57
CA ILE A 73 2.71 6.14 5.72
C ILE A 73 2.22 5.45 4.46
N PHE A 74 1.76 4.22 4.60
CA PHE A 74 1.08 3.45 3.58
C PHE A 74 -0.43 3.64 3.77
N TRP A 75 -1.02 4.53 2.96
CA TRP A 75 -2.44 4.84 3.05
C TRP A 75 -3.30 3.71 2.51
N GLN A 76 -4.34 3.40 3.23
CA GLN A 76 -5.39 2.49 2.79
C GLN A 76 -6.53 3.31 2.20
N ILE A 77 -6.51 3.41 0.88
CA ILE A 77 -7.46 4.16 0.07
C ILE A 77 -8.12 3.17 -0.87
N ASP A 78 -9.45 3.12 -0.86
CA ASP A 78 -10.21 2.16 -1.66
C ASP A 78 -10.38 2.58 -3.13
N GLU A 79 -11.09 1.76 -3.90
CA GLU A 79 -11.40 1.97 -5.31
C GLU A 79 -12.36 3.13 -5.59
N HIS A 80 -12.92 3.72 -4.55
CA HIS A 80 -13.76 4.92 -4.60
C HIS A 80 -13.04 6.17 -4.12
N ASP A 81 -11.72 6.09 -3.95
CA ASP A 81 -10.85 7.16 -3.46
C ASP A 81 -11.11 7.57 -2.00
N VAL A 82 -11.75 6.69 -1.20
CA VAL A 82 -12.01 6.93 0.22
C VAL A 82 -10.84 6.44 1.06
N THR A 83 -10.29 7.31 1.91
CA THR A 83 -9.21 6.98 2.83
C THR A 83 -9.76 6.35 4.10
N HIS A 84 -9.38 5.11 4.37
CA HIS A 84 -9.79 4.35 5.56
C HIS A 84 -8.83 4.52 6.74
N ASP A 85 -7.51 4.44 6.47
CA ASP A 85 -6.46 4.63 7.49
C ASP A 85 -5.09 4.85 6.82
N GLY A 86 -4.04 4.92 7.61
CA GLY A 86 -2.66 4.94 7.15
C GLY A 86 -1.78 4.11 8.09
N LYS A 87 -1.12 3.08 7.56
CA LYS A 87 -0.16 2.26 8.29
C LYS A 87 1.19 2.94 8.32
N ILE A 88 1.70 3.24 9.51
CA ILE A 88 2.99 3.89 9.71
C ILE A 88 4.03 2.82 9.98
N MET A 89 5.05 2.78 9.13
CA MET A 89 6.14 1.81 9.21
C MET A 89 7.49 2.51 9.24
N TYR A 90 8.45 1.88 9.87
CA TYR A 90 9.81 2.39 9.99
C TYR A 90 10.79 1.43 9.35
N TYR A 91 11.70 1.99 8.58
CA TYR A 91 12.73 1.24 7.86
C TYR A 91 14.11 1.81 8.17
N ARG A 92 15.09 0.93 8.24
CA ARG A 92 16.50 1.28 8.39
C ARG A 92 17.10 1.60 7.02
N GLU A 93 18.31 2.09 7.02
CA GLU A 93 19.05 2.45 5.81
C GLU A 93 19.30 1.26 4.87
N ASP A 94 19.30 0.03 5.40
CA ASP A 94 19.43 -1.23 4.67
C ASP A 94 18.11 -1.75 4.07
N CYS A 95 17.07 -0.94 4.05
CA CYS A 95 15.71 -1.29 3.60
C CYS A 95 15.01 -2.38 4.42
N HIS A 96 15.56 -2.83 5.54
CA HIS A 96 14.88 -3.73 6.44
C HIS A 96 13.99 -2.94 7.41
N ARG A 97 12.90 -3.60 7.81
CA ARG A 97 12.02 -3.05 8.84
C ARG A 97 12.81 -2.77 10.12
N ASP A 98 12.61 -1.59 10.68
CA ASP A 98 13.14 -1.25 11.99
C ASP A 98 12.28 -1.92 13.07
N HIS A 99 12.81 -2.98 13.69
CA HIS A 99 12.11 -3.76 14.72
C HIS A 99 12.13 -3.07 16.10
N ASP A 100 12.97 -2.06 16.30
CA ASP A 100 13.02 -1.28 17.53
C ASP A 100 11.87 -0.26 17.58
N ARG A 101 11.26 0.02 16.43
CA ARG A 101 10.11 0.91 16.29
C ARG A 101 8.86 0.12 15.88
N LYS A 102 7.86 0.13 16.76
CA LYS A 102 6.59 -0.57 16.47
C LYS A 102 5.81 0.13 15.38
N PRO A 103 5.18 -0.62 14.44
CA PRO A 103 4.20 -0.05 13.53
C PRO A 103 3.11 0.68 14.27
N SER A 104 2.56 1.70 13.64
CA SER A 104 1.44 2.47 14.17
C SER A 104 0.42 2.71 13.07
N TRP A 105 -0.71 3.29 13.46
CA TRP A 105 -1.78 3.68 12.57
C TRP A 105 -2.08 5.17 12.73
N VAL A 106 -2.40 5.84 11.64
CA VAL A 106 -2.79 7.25 11.68
C VAL A 106 -4.03 7.42 12.55
N SER A 107 -5.02 6.54 12.44
CA SER A 107 -6.21 6.53 13.29
C SER A 107 -5.89 6.41 14.77
N TYR A 108 -4.90 5.58 15.13
CA TYR A 108 -4.44 5.46 16.52
C TYR A 108 -3.84 6.77 17.04
N GLN A 109 -3.01 7.45 16.22
CA GLN A 109 -2.44 8.73 16.59
C GLN A 109 -3.52 9.81 16.73
N LEU A 110 -4.50 9.84 15.83
CA LEU A 110 -5.62 10.78 15.87
C LEU A 110 -6.53 10.54 17.09
N ARG A 111 -6.81 9.28 17.45
CA ARG A 111 -7.54 8.97 18.70
C ARG A 111 -6.80 9.44 19.94
N ARG A 112 -5.48 9.19 20.00
CA ARG A 112 -4.66 9.69 21.13
C ARG A 112 -4.64 11.22 21.24
N ALA A 113 -4.77 11.91 20.12
CA ALA A 113 -4.86 13.36 20.06
C ALA A 113 -6.30 13.89 20.31
N GLY A 114 -7.28 13.01 20.59
CA GLY A 114 -8.67 13.40 20.76
C GLY A 114 -9.37 13.81 19.46
N MET A 115 -8.78 13.48 18.33
CA MET A 115 -9.25 13.86 17.00
C MET A 115 -10.19 12.85 16.34
N LEU A 116 -10.30 11.66 16.89
CA LEU A 116 -11.25 10.63 16.51
C LEU A 116 -11.95 10.07 17.76
N PRO A 117 -13.22 9.63 17.65
CA PRO A 117 -13.91 8.92 18.72
C PRO A 117 -13.11 7.69 19.17
N GLN A 118 -13.18 7.34 20.45
CA GLN A 118 -12.45 6.18 21.00
C GLN A 118 -12.92 4.85 20.44
N ASP A 119 -14.19 4.75 20.08
CA ASP A 119 -14.83 3.59 19.49
C ASP A 119 -14.74 3.53 17.96
N TRP A 120 -14.09 4.53 17.31
CA TRP A 120 -13.91 4.54 15.88
C TRP A 120 -13.09 3.33 15.42
N LYS A 121 -13.58 2.65 14.38
CA LYS A 121 -12.93 1.49 13.76
C LYS A 121 -12.65 1.75 12.30
N SER A 122 -11.47 1.35 11.85
CA SER A 122 -11.10 1.37 10.45
C SER A 122 -11.57 0.09 9.76
N GLU A 123 -12.12 0.22 8.56
CA GLU A 123 -12.32 -0.89 7.64
C GLU A 123 -11.12 -0.92 6.69
N HIS A 124 -10.17 -1.82 6.95
CA HIS A 124 -8.95 -1.89 6.16
C HIS A 124 -9.21 -2.48 4.78
N CYS A 125 -8.63 -1.87 3.76
CA CYS A 125 -8.62 -2.35 2.37
C CYS A 125 -7.20 -2.76 1.92
N LEU A 126 -7.05 -3.27 0.70
CA LEU A 126 -5.74 -3.51 0.13
C LEU A 126 -5.00 -2.20 -0.10
N PHE A 127 -3.71 -2.15 0.25
CA PHE A 127 -2.85 -1.03 -0.09
C PHE A 127 -2.73 -0.90 -1.61
N GLY A 128 -2.88 0.32 -2.12
CA GLY A 128 -2.82 0.61 -3.55
C GLY A 128 -4.13 0.45 -4.30
N LEU A 129 -5.24 0.09 -3.63
CA LEU A 129 -6.53 -0.21 -4.27
C LEU A 129 -7.12 1.00 -5.01
N HIS A 130 -6.83 2.23 -4.58
CA HIS A 130 -7.23 3.47 -5.26
C HIS A 130 -6.72 3.57 -6.71
N GLN A 131 -5.74 2.76 -7.11
CA GLN A 131 -5.30 2.70 -8.51
C GLN A 131 -6.38 2.15 -9.44
N LEU A 132 -7.45 1.56 -8.90
CA LEU A 132 -8.63 1.12 -9.65
C LEU A 132 -9.66 2.25 -9.86
N ALA A 133 -9.57 3.33 -9.07
CA ALA A 133 -10.48 4.47 -9.22
C ALA A 133 -10.32 5.09 -10.61
N PRO A 134 -11.41 5.56 -11.24
CA PRO A 134 -11.32 6.40 -12.43
C PRO A 134 -10.46 7.63 -12.08
N HIS A 135 -9.32 7.81 -12.75
CA HIS A 135 -8.38 8.87 -12.41
C HIS A 135 -9.00 10.26 -12.61
N THR A 136 -9.31 10.92 -11.52
CA THR A 136 -9.26 12.38 -11.45
C THR A 136 -7.86 12.73 -10.94
N ALA A 137 -7.01 13.32 -11.77
CA ALA A 137 -5.72 13.82 -11.33
C ALA A 137 -5.92 14.73 -10.10
N PRO A 138 -5.16 14.58 -9.00
CA PRO A 138 -5.31 15.46 -7.86
C PRO A 138 -4.97 16.89 -8.28
N GLU A 139 -5.94 17.79 -8.23
CA GLU A 139 -5.72 19.21 -8.42
C GLU A 139 -4.68 19.68 -7.39
N GLY A 140 -3.54 20.18 -7.86
CA GLY A 140 -2.52 20.81 -7.03
C GLY A 140 -1.30 19.97 -6.66
N ALA A 141 -1.07 18.78 -7.23
CA ALA A 141 0.21 18.08 -7.11
C ALA A 141 1.26 18.75 -8.00
N SER A 142 1.87 19.82 -7.50
CA SER A 142 3.02 20.46 -8.14
C SER A 142 4.30 19.63 -7.88
N LEU A 143 4.43 18.53 -8.56
CA LEU A 143 5.71 17.96 -8.92
C LEU A 143 5.79 18.07 -10.44
N ASP A 144 6.88 18.66 -10.94
CA ASP A 144 7.15 19.02 -12.33
C ASP A 144 7.35 17.75 -13.21
N LEU A 145 6.33 16.89 -13.23
CA LEU A 145 6.23 15.71 -14.07
C LEU A 145 5.01 15.89 -14.96
N SER A 146 5.23 15.95 -16.26
CA SER A 146 4.18 16.07 -17.27
C SER A 146 3.02 15.11 -16.96
N ALA A 147 1.80 15.66 -16.87
CA ALA A 147 0.57 14.94 -16.52
C ALA A 147 0.27 13.73 -17.44
N GLU A 148 0.95 13.60 -18.56
CA GLU A 148 0.80 12.52 -19.53
C GLU A 148 1.24 11.15 -19.00
N SER A 149 2.08 11.09 -17.94
CA SER A 149 2.59 9.82 -17.38
C SER A 149 1.65 9.17 -16.35
N LEU A 150 0.57 9.84 -15.93
CA LEU A 150 -0.31 9.40 -14.84
C LEU A 150 -1.74 9.06 -15.28
N VAL A 151 -2.09 9.27 -16.55
CA VAL A 151 -3.43 8.96 -17.08
C VAL A 151 -3.46 7.50 -17.51
N SER A 152 -4.04 6.63 -16.70
CA SER A 152 -4.55 5.36 -17.21
C SER A 152 -5.81 5.64 -18.02
N PRO A 153 -5.91 5.10 -19.25
CA PRO A 153 -7.15 5.26 -20.03
C PRO A 153 -8.35 4.69 -19.25
N SER A 154 -9.52 5.29 -19.43
CA SER A 154 -10.78 4.68 -19.04
C SER A 154 -10.86 3.29 -19.71
N GLY A 155 -10.63 2.21 -18.91
CA GLY A 155 -10.52 0.85 -19.41
C GLY A 155 -9.17 0.19 -19.07
N ASP A 156 -8.56 0.52 -17.93
CA ASP A 156 -7.36 -0.17 -17.44
C ASP A 156 -7.63 -1.67 -17.24
N GLU A 157 -7.23 -2.47 -18.23
CA GLU A 157 -7.39 -3.93 -18.24
C GLU A 157 -6.20 -4.67 -17.58
N ARG A 158 -5.24 -3.93 -16.97
CA ARG A 158 -4.12 -4.59 -16.31
C ARG A 158 -4.60 -5.56 -15.24
N GLY A 159 -3.97 -6.73 -15.20
CA GLY A 159 -4.18 -7.67 -14.10
C GLY A 159 -3.67 -7.10 -12.77
N ALA A 160 -4.28 -7.52 -11.67
CA ALA A 160 -3.86 -7.18 -10.32
C ALA A 160 -2.93 -8.26 -9.76
N CYS A 161 -1.78 -7.85 -9.23
CA CYS A 161 -0.85 -8.69 -8.51
C CYS A 161 -0.86 -8.31 -7.04
N ILE A 162 -1.00 -9.29 -6.14
CA ILE A 162 -1.11 -9.06 -4.71
C ILE A 162 0.07 -9.70 -3.99
N VAL A 163 0.75 -8.92 -3.17
CA VAL A 163 1.86 -9.32 -2.30
C VAL A 163 1.51 -9.09 -0.83
N GLU A 164 2.33 -9.61 0.08
CA GLU A 164 2.12 -9.40 1.52
C GLU A 164 2.51 -7.97 1.94
N SER A 165 3.68 -7.52 1.51
CA SER A 165 4.31 -6.28 1.98
C SER A 165 4.03 -5.09 1.05
N GLU A 166 3.72 -3.94 1.63
CA GLU A 166 3.59 -2.67 0.92
C GLU A 166 4.92 -2.27 0.23
N LYS A 167 6.07 -2.56 0.85
CA LYS A 167 7.40 -2.36 0.26
C LYS A 167 7.51 -3.08 -1.07
N THR A 168 7.14 -4.36 -1.09
CA THR A 168 7.20 -5.20 -2.29
C THR A 168 6.28 -4.68 -3.38
N ALA A 169 5.05 -4.25 -3.05
CA ALA A 169 4.14 -3.65 -4.03
C ALA A 169 4.75 -2.39 -4.67
N VAL A 170 5.32 -1.50 -3.86
CA VAL A 170 5.98 -0.26 -4.33
C VAL A 170 7.13 -0.58 -5.29
N ILE A 171 8.02 -1.51 -4.94
CA ILE A 171 9.15 -1.91 -5.77
C ILE A 171 8.64 -2.54 -7.08
N MET A 172 7.76 -3.52 -6.99
CA MET A 172 7.30 -4.29 -8.15
C MET A 172 6.50 -3.45 -9.12
N SER A 173 5.86 -2.37 -8.69
CA SER A 173 5.14 -1.45 -9.56
C SER A 173 6.03 -0.71 -10.57
N GLU A 174 7.33 -0.59 -10.27
CA GLU A 174 8.33 -0.01 -11.18
C GLU A 174 9.12 -1.09 -11.94
N VAL A 175 9.21 -2.31 -11.39
CA VAL A 175 9.89 -3.46 -12.02
C VAL A 175 8.99 -4.12 -13.06
N LYS A 176 7.69 -4.18 -12.80
CA LYS A 176 6.64 -4.82 -13.62
C LYS A 176 5.41 -3.92 -13.74
N PRO A 177 5.54 -2.76 -14.42
CA PRO A 177 4.48 -1.76 -14.51
C PRO A 177 3.26 -2.19 -15.32
N GLU A 178 3.36 -3.31 -16.06
CA GLU A 178 2.26 -3.92 -16.80
C GLU A 178 1.15 -4.52 -15.90
N TYR A 179 1.34 -4.52 -14.57
CA TYR A 179 0.36 -4.97 -13.57
C TYR A 179 0.04 -3.86 -12.57
N ILE A 180 -1.12 -3.97 -11.95
CA ILE A 180 -1.46 -3.19 -10.74
C ILE A 180 -0.97 -3.98 -9.53
N TRP A 181 -0.04 -3.41 -8.75
CA TRP A 181 0.50 -4.07 -7.57
C TRP A 181 -0.18 -3.58 -6.31
N LEU A 182 -0.72 -4.51 -5.55
CA LEU A 182 -1.44 -4.28 -4.31
C LEU A 182 -0.79 -5.05 -3.18
N ALA A 183 -1.01 -4.61 -1.92
CA ALA A 183 -0.52 -5.36 -0.77
C ALA A 183 -1.61 -5.58 0.28
N THR A 184 -1.52 -6.74 0.95
CA THR A 184 -2.40 -7.06 2.08
C THR A 184 -2.02 -6.30 3.35
N GLY A 185 -0.73 -5.99 3.51
CA GLY A 185 -0.17 -5.35 4.69
C GLY A 185 0.17 -6.31 5.83
N GLY A 186 0.07 -7.62 5.61
CA GLY A 186 0.46 -8.66 6.57
C GLY A 186 -0.03 -10.04 6.18
N LYS A 187 0.63 -11.07 6.71
CA LYS A 187 0.41 -12.49 6.36
C LYS A 187 -1.06 -12.92 6.47
N THR A 188 -1.74 -12.52 7.53
CA THR A 188 -3.13 -12.95 7.86
C THR A 188 -4.20 -12.00 7.34
N GLU A 189 -3.81 -10.97 6.61
CA GLU A 189 -4.69 -9.89 6.19
C GLU A 189 -5.44 -10.19 4.88
N LEU A 190 -4.99 -11.20 4.10
CA LEU A 190 -5.70 -11.64 2.91
C LEU A 190 -7.00 -12.35 3.28
N ASN A 191 -8.07 -11.99 2.61
CA ASN A 191 -9.35 -12.70 2.68
C ASN A 191 -10.21 -12.37 1.46
N VAL A 192 -11.25 -13.17 1.20
CA VAL A 192 -12.13 -13.02 0.04
C VAL A 192 -12.81 -11.64 0.00
N ALA A 193 -13.18 -11.08 1.16
CA ALA A 193 -13.87 -9.78 1.20
C ALA A 193 -12.97 -8.65 0.67
N ARG A 194 -11.67 -8.66 1.01
CA ARG A 194 -10.71 -7.67 0.51
C ARG A 194 -10.39 -7.81 -0.98
N LEU A 195 -10.62 -9.00 -1.55
CA LEU A 195 -10.44 -9.25 -2.98
C LEU A 195 -11.64 -8.82 -3.83
N LYS A 196 -12.83 -8.62 -3.25
CA LYS A 196 -14.07 -8.29 -3.98
C LYS A 196 -13.94 -7.14 -4.99
N PRO A 197 -13.24 -6.03 -4.69
CA PRO A 197 -13.05 -4.96 -5.68
C PRO A 197 -12.35 -5.39 -6.97
N LEU A 198 -11.72 -6.57 -6.97
CA LEU A 198 -10.96 -7.13 -8.09
C LEU A 198 -11.75 -8.18 -8.89
N ALA A 199 -13.03 -8.44 -8.57
CA ALA A 199 -13.82 -9.53 -9.13
C ALA A 199 -13.94 -9.51 -10.67
N GLY A 200 -13.78 -8.36 -11.30
CA GLY A 200 -13.80 -8.23 -12.78
C GLY A 200 -12.42 -8.30 -13.44
N ARG A 201 -11.35 -8.63 -12.69
CA ARG A 201 -9.97 -8.57 -13.17
C ARG A 201 -9.24 -9.90 -13.04
N ARG A 202 -8.22 -10.11 -13.87
CA ARG A 202 -7.24 -11.17 -13.65
C ARG A 202 -6.47 -10.86 -12.36
N VAL A 203 -6.51 -11.78 -11.40
CA VAL A 203 -5.83 -11.65 -10.09
C VAL A 203 -4.76 -12.71 -9.94
N ILE A 204 -3.56 -12.30 -9.53
CA ILE A 204 -2.43 -13.18 -9.24
C ILE A 204 -1.91 -12.86 -7.84
N LEU A 205 -1.88 -13.86 -6.97
CA LEU A 205 -1.37 -13.76 -5.61
C LEU A 205 0.09 -14.23 -5.57
N PHE A 206 0.93 -13.49 -4.87
CA PHE A 206 2.35 -13.80 -4.67
C PHE A 206 2.65 -13.87 -3.16
N PRO A 207 2.32 -15.00 -2.51
CA PRO A 207 2.64 -15.18 -1.09
C PRO A 207 4.15 -15.18 -0.86
N ASP A 208 4.58 -14.64 0.29
CA ASP A 208 5.95 -14.79 0.76
C ASP A 208 6.25 -16.26 1.04
N THR A 209 7.53 -16.66 0.94
CA THR A 209 7.89 -18.05 1.25
C THR A 209 7.97 -18.31 2.75
N ASP A 210 7.81 -19.55 3.12
CA ASP A 210 8.21 -20.08 4.43
C ASP A 210 8.72 -21.51 4.31
N GLU A 211 9.39 -22.02 5.37
CA GLU A 211 10.01 -23.35 5.36
C GLU A 211 9.04 -24.50 5.07
N ARG A 212 7.78 -24.33 5.45
CA ARG A 212 6.74 -25.37 5.36
C ARG A 212 5.75 -25.12 4.23
N GLY A 213 5.83 -23.98 3.52
CA GLY A 213 4.88 -23.56 2.50
C GLY A 213 3.47 -23.33 3.05
N GLU A 214 3.37 -22.91 4.32
CA GLU A 214 2.07 -22.65 4.98
C GLU A 214 1.40 -21.45 4.35
N THR A 215 2.15 -20.34 4.16
CA THR A 215 1.61 -19.12 3.55
C THR A 215 1.06 -19.39 2.15
N TYR A 216 1.78 -20.20 1.35
CA TYR A 216 1.32 -20.59 0.02
C TYR A 216 -0.01 -21.36 0.07
N ARG A 217 -0.16 -22.33 0.99
CA ARG A 217 -1.40 -23.09 1.13
C ARG A 217 -2.56 -22.23 1.60
N ASP A 218 -2.34 -21.40 2.63
CA ASP A 218 -3.35 -20.49 3.16
C ASP A 218 -3.89 -19.56 2.05
N TRP A 219 -2.98 -19.01 1.22
CA TRP A 219 -3.37 -18.14 0.12
C TRP A 219 -4.03 -18.90 -1.02
N TYR A 220 -3.67 -20.17 -1.22
CA TYR A 220 -4.29 -21.03 -2.21
C TYR A 220 -5.76 -21.31 -1.85
N ASP A 221 -6.05 -21.64 -0.61
CA ASP A 221 -7.42 -21.87 -0.12
C ASP A 221 -8.29 -20.60 -0.26
N ILE A 222 -7.71 -19.43 0.03
CA ILE A 222 -8.39 -18.14 -0.16
C ILE A 222 -8.62 -17.87 -1.65
N ALA A 223 -7.67 -18.20 -2.51
CA ALA A 223 -7.80 -18.01 -3.97
C ALA A 223 -8.91 -18.88 -4.55
N GLU A 224 -9.03 -20.15 -4.14
CA GLU A 224 -10.13 -21.03 -4.54
C GLU A 224 -11.48 -20.45 -4.11
N ALA A 225 -11.62 -20.07 -2.83
CA ALA A 225 -12.84 -19.46 -2.32
C ALA A 225 -13.21 -18.14 -3.03
N ALA A 226 -12.20 -17.33 -3.40
CA ALA A 226 -12.41 -16.10 -4.15
C ALA A 226 -12.83 -16.41 -5.59
N GLY A 227 -12.23 -17.43 -6.23
CA GLY A 227 -12.58 -17.87 -7.56
C GLY A 227 -14.04 -18.32 -7.68
N ASP A 228 -14.52 -19.04 -6.68
CA ASP A 228 -15.93 -19.44 -6.59
C ASP A 228 -16.88 -18.22 -6.54
N VAL A 229 -16.52 -17.22 -5.76
CA VAL A 229 -17.29 -15.97 -5.62
C VAL A 229 -17.26 -15.13 -6.88
N PHE A 230 -16.11 -15.09 -7.58
CA PHE A 230 -15.92 -14.26 -8.79
C PHE A 230 -16.42 -14.92 -10.07
N GLY A 231 -16.62 -16.24 -10.06
CA GLY A 231 -16.95 -17.00 -11.26
C GLY A 231 -15.79 -17.16 -12.25
N HIS A 232 -14.56 -16.85 -11.82
CA HIS A 232 -13.34 -17.05 -12.60
C HIS A 232 -12.13 -17.27 -11.67
N PRO A 233 -11.08 -17.97 -12.14
CA PRO A 233 -9.96 -18.33 -11.28
C PRO A 233 -9.18 -17.12 -10.74
N VAL A 234 -8.84 -17.17 -9.45
CA VAL A 234 -7.78 -16.38 -8.82
C VAL A 234 -6.52 -17.25 -8.77
N THR A 235 -5.43 -16.77 -9.35
CA THR A 235 -4.20 -17.57 -9.49
C THR A 235 -3.25 -17.33 -8.33
N VAL A 236 -2.67 -18.39 -7.76
CA VAL A 236 -1.54 -18.27 -6.82
C VAL A 236 -0.24 -18.61 -7.53
N SER A 237 0.71 -17.70 -7.51
CA SER A 237 2.02 -17.90 -8.14
C SER A 237 2.88 -18.85 -7.31
N SER A 238 3.30 -19.96 -7.89
CA SER A 238 4.29 -20.87 -7.29
C SER A 238 5.75 -20.44 -7.54
N LEU A 239 5.96 -19.20 -8.04
CA LEU A 239 7.29 -18.73 -8.44
C LEU A 239 8.29 -18.81 -7.29
N LEU A 240 7.96 -18.24 -6.14
CA LEU A 240 8.81 -18.22 -4.96
C LEU A 240 9.02 -19.64 -4.43
N GLU A 241 7.96 -20.45 -4.33
CA GLU A 241 8.06 -21.83 -3.86
C GLU A 241 9.02 -22.70 -4.70
N ARG A 242 9.08 -22.47 -6.01
CA ARG A 242 9.96 -23.20 -6.93
C ARG A 242 11.38 -22.65 -7.00
N ARG A 243 11.58 -21.34 -6.76
CA ARG A 243 12.88 -20.69 -6.97
C ARG A 243 13.67 -20.48 -5.68
N ALA A 244 12.99 -20.32 -4.55
CA ALA A 244 13.66 -20.06 -3.29
C ALA A 244 14.44 -21.29 -2.80
N THR A 245 15.69 -21.08 -2.39
CA THR A 245 16.51 -22.07 -1.71
C THR A 245 15.96 -22.32 -0.29
N LYS A 246 16.44 -23.39 0.37
CA LYS A 246 16.05 -23.67 1.77
C LYS A 246 16.39 -22.49 2.71
N ALA A 247 17.57 -21.87 2.52
CA ALA A 247 17.98 -20.72 3.32
C ALA A 247 17.06 -19.50 3.09
N GLN A 248 16.67 -19.27 1.84
CA GLN A 248 15.74 -18.19 1.48
C GLN A 248 14.33 -18.44 2.06
N LYS A 249 13.86 -19.71 2.05
CA LYS A 249 12.59 -20.06 2.70
C LYS A 249 12.63 -19.84 4.21
N ALA A 250 13.73 -20.24 4.87
CA ALA A 250 13.93 -19.96 6.29
C ALA A 250 13.97 -18.45 6.58
N ALA A 251 14.52 -17.66 5.67
CA ALA A 251 14.55 -16.19 5.75
C ALA A 251 13.22 -15.53 5.36
N LYS A 252 12.23 -16.31 4.88
CA LYS A 252 10.90 -15.83 4.44
C LYS A 252 11.00 -14.70 3.42
N ILE A 253 11.72 -14.97 2.31
CA ILE A 253 11.89 -13.97 1.27
C ILE A 253 10.57 -13.64 0.59
N ASP A 254 10.47 -12.39 0.16
CA ASP A 254 9.39 -11.87 -0.67
C ASP A 254 9.76 -11.83 -2.16
N LEU A 255 8.83 -11.38 -2.99
CA LEU A 255 9.04 -11.29 -4.44
C LEU A 255 10.15 -10.27 -4.80
N ALA A 256 10.27 -9.16 -4.07
CA ALA A 256 11.33 -8.18 -4.32
C ALA A 256 12.72 -8.76 -4.01
N ASP A 257 12.85 -9.58 -2.97
CA ASP A 257 14.11 -10.27 -2.65
C ASP A 257 14.58 -11.24 -3.76
N LEU A 258 13.63 -11.79 -4.53
CA LEU A 258 13.97 -12.63 -5.69
C LEU A 258 14.55 -11.82 -6.86
N PHE A 259 14.02 -10.60 -7.10
CA PHE A 259 14.48 -9.72 -8.16
C PHE A 259 15.75 -8.95 -7.77
N PHE A 260 15.90 -8.66 -6.49
CA PHE A 260 17.03 -7.92 -5.92
C PHE A 260 17.69 -8.76 -4.82
N PRO A 261 18.36 -9.87 -5.20
CA PRO A 261 19.01 -10.71 -4.20
C PRO A 261 20.05 -9.88 -3.44
N GLN A 262 19.77 -9.60 -2.18
CA GLN A 262 20.71 -8.93 -1.31
C GLN A 262 21.94 -9.83 -1.20
N SER A 263 23.12 -9.28 -1.49
CA SER A 263 24.37 -9.93 -1.16
C SER A 263 24.45 -10.00 0.37
N LYS A 264 23.83 -11.02 0.95
CA LYS A 264 24.08 -11.35 2.35
C LYS A 264 25.50 -11.94 2.39
N VAL A 265 26.42 -11.14 2.93
CA VAL A 265 27.70 -11.58 3.42
C VAL A 265 27.52 -12.75 4.38
#